data_f72d4713bf1af44a85bd7c56321d4c4e
#
_entry.id   f72d4713bf1af44a85bd7c56321d4c4e
#
_cell.length_a   1.000
_cell.length_b   1.000
_cell.length_c   1.000
_cell.angle_alpha   90.00
_cell.angle_beta   90.00
_cell.angle_gamma   90.00
#
_symmetry.space_group_name_H-M   'P 1'
#
loop_
_entity.id
_entity.type
_entity.pdbx_description
1 polymer ?
#
loop_
_entity_poly.entity_id
_entity_poly.type
_entity_poly.pdbx_seq_one_letter_code
_entity_poly.pdbx_strand_id
1 'polypeptide(L)'
;MGLFSKKIHHHEAGQVDKSRLPRHIAIIMDGNGRWAKQRGLPRTAGHKVGAETFRKIATYCKDLGVEYLTVYAFSTENWKRPADEVSTIMALLKQYMLEAIDSMERDQIRLRFLGDLSAISPELQALVDRTNEISSHIHGFQANVCLNYGGRDEILHAARRFARDCADGAAAPEDLTEEGFSSYLYSAGIPDPELIIRTSGEERLSGFLLWQCAYSEFYFCDTLWPDFDSRALDQAIIAYQSRDRRFGGVK
;
A
#
# COMPACT_ATOMS: atom_id res chain seq x y z
N MET A 1 -19.72 31.56 -21.78
CA MET A 1 -19.33 31.81 -20.35
C MET A 1 -19.34 30.46 -19.64
N GLY A 2 -18.18 29.86 -19.46
CA GLY A 2 -18.07 28.49 -18.94
C GLY A 2 -18.06 28.48 -17.42
N LEU A 3 -18.94 27.67 -16.85
CA LEU A 3 -19.29 27.62 -15.42
C LEU A 3 -18.51 26.52 -14.65
N PHE A 4 -17.28 26.18 -14.99
CA PHE A 4 -16.44 25.26 -14.19
C PHE A 4 -14.94 25.57 -14.37
N SER A 5 -14.51 26.74 -13.86
CA SER A 5 -13.10 26.94 -13.53
C SER A 5 -12.89 26.55 -12.07
N LYS A 6 -12.50 25.31 -11.81
CA LYS A 6 -11.97 24.94 -10.49
C LYS A 6 -10.65 25.69 -10.27
N LYS A 7 -10.67 26.70 -9.42
CA LYS A 7 -9.46 27.29 -8.86
C LYS A 7 -8.71 26.19 -8.10
N ILE A 8 -7.57 25.77 -8.64
CA ILE A 8 -6.58 25.03 -7.88
C ILE A 8 -6.07 26.03 -6.84
N HIS A 9 -6.49 25.86 -5.58
CA HIS A 9 -5.87 26.56 -4.47
C HIS A 9 -4.44 26.03 -4.34
N HIS A 10 -3.46 26.81 -4.78
CA HIS A 10 -2.09 26.68 -4.30
C HIS A 10 -2.12 27.03 -2.82
N HIS A 11 -2.22 26.03 -1.95
CA HIS A 11 -1.88 26.21 -0.54
C HIS A 11 -0.38 26.53 -0.48
N GLU A 12 -0.02 27.66 0.14
CA GLU A 12 1.34 27.89 0.63
C GLU A 12 1.76 26.64 1.41
N ALA A 13 2.99 26.18 1.21
CA ALA A 13 3.51 24.95 1.81
C ALA A 13 3.44 25.07 3.35
N GLY A 14 2.34 24.61 3.92
CA GLY A 14 2.17 24.46 5.36
C GLY A 14 3.15 23.41 5.88
N GLN A 15 3.51 23.52 7.15
CA GLN A 15 4.30 22.49 7.81
C GLN A 15 3.36 21.34 8.25
N VAL A 16 3.80 20.10 8.11
CA VAL A 16 3.07 18.93 8.60
C VAL A 16 2.91 19.02 10.12
N ASP A 17 1.67 18.97 10.61
CA ASP A 17 1.36 18.88 12.03
C ASP A 17 1.52 17.42 12.50
N LYS A 18 2.59 17.17 13.27
CA LYS A 18 2.89 15.82 13.77
C LYS A 18 1.87 15.28 14.77
N SER A 19 1.03 16.14 15.37
CA SER A 19 -0.02 15.70 16.28
C SER A 19 -1.29 15.19 15.57
N ARG A 20 -1.38 15.39 14.24
CA ARG A 20 -2.53 15.04 13.39
C ARG A 20 -2.13 14.17 12.21
N LEU A 21 -1.09 13.36 12.36
CA LEU A 21 -0.67 12.43 11.32
C LEU A 21 -1.74 11.33 11.09
N PRO A 22 -1.94 10.89 9.84
CA PRO A 22 -2.65 9.65 9.59
C PRO A 22 -1.84 8.50 10.22
N ARG A 23 -2.51 7.66 10.98
CA ARG A 23 -1.88 6.49 11.60
C ARG A 23 -1.41 5.50 10.55
N HIS A 24 -2.20 5.33 9.47
CA HIS A 24 -1.93 4.43 8.36
C HIS A 24 -2.07 5.14 7.02
N ILE A 25 -1.01 5.14 6.23
CA ILE A 25 -0.97 5.64 4.84
C ILE A 25 -0.90 4.46 3.88
N ALA A 26 -1.72 4.46 2.84
CA ALA A 26 -1.65 3.47 1.76
C ALA A 26 -1.32 4.14 0.43
N ILE A 27 -0.43 3.56 -0.39
CA ILE A 27 0.05 4.18 -1.63
C ILE A 27 -0.06 3.22 -2.81
N ILE A 28 -0.72 3.68 -3.88
CA ILE A 28 -0.66 3.05 -5.20
C ILE A 28 0.51 3.66 -5.96
N MET A 29 1.59 2.91 -6.09
CA MET A 29 2.88 3.31 -6.68
C MET A 29 2.81 3.30 -8.22
N ASP A 30 2.00 4.18 -8.80
CA ASP A 30 1.79 4.23 -10.25
C ASP A 30 2.77 5.19 -10.95
N GLY A 31 3.08 4.92 -12.22
CA GLY A 31 3.89 5.78 -13.08
C GLY A 31 5.30 5.29 -13.40
N ASN A 32 5.78 4.16 -12.86
CA ASN A 32 7.12 3.63 -13.11
C ASN A 32 7.44 3.51 -14.61
N GLY A 33 6.52 2.89 -15.37
CA GLY A 33 6.72 2.72 -16.83
C GLY A 33 6.66 4.02 -17.61
N ARG A 34 5.78 4.97 -17.22
CA ARG A 34 5.69 6.30 -17.84
C ARG A 34 6.94 7.12 -17.59
N TRP A 35 7.46 7.07 -16.37
CA TRP A 35 8.70 7.71 -15.97
C TRP A 35 9.89 7.25 -16.82
N ALA A 36 10.05 5.94 -17.00
CA ALA A 36 11.11 5.36 -17.83
C ALA A 36 10.95 5.78 -19.29
N LYS A 37 9.72 5.69 -19.86
CA LYS A 37 9.43 6.08 -21.24
C LYS A 37 9.76 7.55 -21.51
N GLN A 38 9.45 8.47 -20.60
CA GLN A 38 9.78 9.91 -20.73
C GLN A 38 11.28 10.17 -20.79
N ARG A 39 12.11 9.23 -20.29
CA ARG A 39 13.57 9.31 -20.23
C ARG A 39 14.28 8.44 -21.28
N GLY A 40 13.51 7.81 -22.19
CA GLY A 40 14.08 6.89 -23.18
C GLY A 40 14.66 5.61 -22.57
N LEU A 41 14.23 5.25 -21.36
CA LEU A 41 14.72 4.09 -20.62
C LEU A 41 13.75 2.90 -20.73
N PRO A 42 14.23 1.66 -20.57
CA PRO A 42 13.37 0.49 -20.47
C PRO A 42 12.49 0.59 -19.22
N ARG A 43 11.26 0.03 -19.26
CA ARG A 43 10.30 0.05 -18.14
C ARG A 43 10.89 -0.46 -16.83
N THR A 44 11.79 -1.43 -16.91
CA THR A 44 12.51 -2.03 -15.79
C THR A 44 13.35 -1.04 -14.99
N ALA A 45 13.92 -0.01 -15.66
CA ALA A 45 14.63 1.07 -14.95
C ALA A 45 13.68 1.89 -14.06
N GLY A 46 12.44 2.12 -14.50
CA GLY A 46 11.43 2.79 -13.69
C GLY A 46 11.06 1.99 -12.45
N HIS A 47 10.93 0.66 -12.56
CA HIS A 47 10.67 -0.21 -11.40
C HIS A 47 11.81 -0.19 -10.39
N LYS A 48 13.06 -0.18 -10.86
CA LYS A 48 14.23 -0.09 -9.98
C LYS A 48 14.23 1.22 -9.18
N VAL A 49 14.07 2.35 -9.85
CA VAL A 49 13.99 3.66 -9.17
C VAL A 49 12.77 3.72 -8.24
N GLY A 50 11.62 3.18 -8.67
CA GLY A 50 10.41 3.12 -7.85
C GLY A 50 10.58 2.33 -6.55
N ALA A 51 11.38 1.27 -6.56
CA ALA A 51 11.69 0.51 -5.36
C ALA A 51 12.64 1.28 -4.41
N GLU A 52 13.58 2.05 -4.95
CA GLU A 52 14.41 2.97 -4.15
C GLU A 52 13.56 4.10 -3.54
N THR A 53 12.58 4.61 -4.29
CA THR A 53 11.61 5.59 -3.80
C THR A 53 10.79 5.02 -2.64
N PHE A 54 10.29 3.77 -2.75
CA PHE A 54 9.59 3.11 -1.65
C PHE A 54 10.42 3.09 -0.37
N ARG A 55 11.70 2.71 -0.44
CA ARG A 55 12.59 2.70 0.73
C ARG A 55 12.72 4.09 1.39
N LYS A 56 12.92 5.14 0.57
CA LYS A 56 13.01 6.52 1.06
C LYS A 56 11.71 6.97 1.73
N ILE A 57 10.58 6.69 1.11
CA ILE A 57 9.26 7.06 1.65
C ILE A 57 8.93 6.27 2.91
N ALA A 58 9.25 4.96 2.97
CA ALA A 58 9.06 4.17 4.18
C ALA A 58 9.89 4.69 5.35
N THR A 59 11.17 5.00 5.10
CA THR A 59 12.04 5.63 6.12
C THR A 59 11.47 6.98 6.57
N TYR A 60 11.02 7.81 5.64
CA TYR A 60 10.45 9.12 5.96
C TYR A 60 9.13 9.01 6.75
N CYS A 61 8.23 8.09 6.40
CA CYS A 61 7.02 7.79 7.18
C CYS A 61 7.36 7.42 8.63
N LYS A 62 8.34 6.52 8.81
CA LYS A 62 8.83 6.12 10.13
C LYS A 62 9.35 7.33 10.93
N ASP A 63 10.19 8.15 10.32
CA ASP A 63 10.82 9.32 10.99
C ASP A 63 9.80 10.42 11.32
N LEU A 64 8.71 10.50 10.55
CA LEU A 64 7.57 11.37 10.89
C LEU A 64 6.80 10.87 12.10
N GLY A 65 6.70 9.56 12.31
CA GLY A 65 5.88 8.91 13.34
C GLY A 65 4.59 8.27 12.82
N VAL A 66 4.47 8.03 11.51
CA VAL A 66 3.42 7.19 10.93
C VAL A 66 3.62 5.76 11.42
N GLU A 67 2.55 5.04 11.79
CA GLU A 67 2.67 3.68 12.31
C GLU A 67 2.66 2.62 11.19
N TYR A 68 1.85 2.82 10.15
CA TYR A 68 1.66 1.85 9.07
C TYR A 68 1.78 2.50 7.70
N LEU A 69 2.50 1.83 6.80
CA LEU A 69 2.54 2.16 5.37
C LEU A 69 2.18 0.93 4.57
N THR A 70 1.14 0.97 3.76
CA THR A 70 0.79 -0.12 2.82
C THR A 70 1.03 0.33 1.38
N VAL A 71 1.73 -0.48 0.59
CA VAL A 71 2.02 -0.16 -0.81
C VAL A 71 1.53 -1.24 -1.77
N TYR A 72 1.05 -0.82 -2.93
CA TYR A 72 0.61 -1.72 -4.00
C TYR A 72 1.79 -2.04 -4.92
N ALA A 73 2.48 -3.15 -4.66
CA ALA A 73 3.68 -3.53 -5.41
C ALA A 73 3.36 -4.37 -6.64
N PHE A 74 2.44 -5.36 -6.52
CA PHE A 74 2.08 -6.24 -7.62
C PHE A 74 0.64 -6.73 -7.48
N SER A 75 -0.22 -6.37 -8.44
CA SER A 75 -1.63 -6.78 -8.45
C SER A 75 -1.82 -8.13 -9.18
N THR A 76 -2.95 -8.80 -8.89
CA THR A 76 -3.35 -10.03 -9.61
C THR A 76 -3.46 -9.82 -11.13
N GLU A 77 -3.82 -8.61 -11.58
CA GLU A 77 -3.89 -8.26 -13.00
C GLU A 77 -2.52 -8.10 -13.66
N ASN A 78 -1.46 -7.87 -12.88
CA ASN A 78 -0.11 -7.66 -13.41
C ASN A 78 0.52 -8.92 -14.02
N TRP A 79 -0.02 -10.10 -13.73
CA TRP A 79 0.38 -11.34 -14.43
C TRP A 79 0.10 -11.30 -15.93
N LYS A 80 -0.80 -10.43 -16.39
CA LYS A 80 -1.10 -10.22 -17.82
C LYS A 80 -0.05 -9.38 -18.55
N ARG A 81 0.95 -8.83 -17.84
CA ARG A 81 2.04 -8.07 -18.44
C ARG A 81 3.00 -8.99 -19.21
N PRO A 82 3.85 -8.45 -20.10
CA PRO A 82 4.89 -9.23 -20.75
C PRO A 82 5.74 -10.01 -19.75
N ALA A 83 6.10 -11.24 -20.07
CA ALA A 83 6.78 -12.16 -19.16
C ALA A 83 8.14 -11.64 -18.67
N ASP A 84 8.87 -10.89 -19.52
CA ASP A 84 10.13 -10.24 -19.20
C ASP A 84 9.94 -9.11 -18.15
N GLU A 85 8.85 -8.34 -18.23
CA GLU A 85 8.51 -7.34 -17.22
C GLU A 85 8.18 -8.01 -15.88
N VAL A 86 7.34 -9.05 -15.88
CA VAL A 86 6.97 -9.80 -14.68
C VAL A 86 8.20 -10.43 -14.03
N SER A 87 9.05 -11.11 -14.80
CA SER A 87 10.28 -11.73 -14.27
C SER A 87 11.23 -10.70 -13.65
N THR A 88 11.34 -9.52 -14.26
CA THR A 88 12.16 -8.44 -13.73
C THR A 88 11.59 -7.90 -12.41
N ILE A 89 10.28 -7.71 -12.30
CA ILE A 89 9.65 -7.25 -11.06
C ILE A 89 9.88 -8.28 -9.94
N MET A 90 9.72 -9.58 -10.23
CA MET A 90 9.97 -10.64 -9.25
C MET A 90 11.44 -10.72 -8.83
N ALA A 91 12.38 -10.52 -9.76
CA ALA A 91 13.80 -10.47 -9.45
C ALA A 91 14.18 -9.26 -8.57
N LEU A 92 13.61 -8.09 -8.86
CA LEU A 92 13.77 -6.89 -8.02
C LEU A 92 13.18 -7.13 -6.62
N LEU A 93 11.97 -7.70 -6.54
CA LEU A 93 11.35 -8.04 -5.26
C LEU A 93 12.26 -8.96 -4.43
N LYS A 94 12.78 -10.03 -5.03
CA LYS A 94 13.73 -10.94 -4.38
C LYS A 94 14.95 -10.20 -3.83
N GLN A 95 15.59 -9.37 -4.66
CA GLN A 95 16.73 -8.56 -4.26
C GLN A 95 16.41 -7.68 -3.06
N TYR A 96 15.31 -6.94 -3.11
CA TYR A 96 14.92 -6.03 -2.04
C TYR A 96 14.52 -6.76 -0.75
N MET A 97 13.93 -7.94 -0.85
CA MET A 97 13.64 -8.77 0.34
C MET A 97 14.94 -9.22 1.02
N LEU A 98 15.94 -9.66 0.26
CA LEU A 98 17.26 -10.03 0.82
C LEU A 98 17.91 -8.83 1.53
N GLU A 99 17.95 -7.67 0.87
CA GLU A 99 18.47 -6.44 1.47
C GLU A 99 17.69 -6.01 2.73
N ALA A 100 16.36 -6.20 2.73
CA ALA A 100 15.52 -5.89 3.88
C ALA A 100 15.80 -6.84 5.05
N ILE A 101 15.95 -8.15 4.81
CA ILE A 101 16.31 -9.13 5.84
C ILE A 101 17.59 -8.74 6.57
N ASP A 102 18.57 -8.21 5.84
CA ASP A 102 19.86 -7.80 6.42
C ASP A 102 19.80 -6.47 7.19
N SER A 103 18.76 -5.67 7.00
CA SER A 103 18.70 -4.31 7.54
C SER A 103 17.49 -4.02 8.46
N MET A 104 16.42 -4.81 8.38
CA MET A 104 15.16 -4.47 9.04
C MET A 104 15.24 -4.35 10.57
N GLU A 105 16.06 -5.19 11.21
CA GLU A 105 16.27 -5.10 12.66
C GLU A 105 17.01 -3.82 13.04
N ARG A 106 18.10 -3.49 12.32
CA ARG A 106 18.84 -2.24 12.53
C ARG A 106 17.98 -1.03 12.25
N ASP A 107 17.20 -1.08 11.16
CA ASP A 107 16.38 0.03 10.71
C ASP A 107 15.03 0.11 11.46
N GLN A 108 14.72 -0.90 12.30
CA GLN A 108 13.47 -0.99 13.08
C GLN A 108 12.24 -0.81 12.19
N ILE A 109 12.23 -1.49 11.05
CA ILE A 109 11.11 -1.51 10.10
C ILE A 109 10.58 -2.94 10.03
N ARG A 110 9.36 -3.14 10.50
CA ARG A 110 8.64 -4.40 10.34
C ARG A 110 8.10 -4.49 8.93
N LEU A 111 8.31 -5.63 8.24
CA LEU A 111 7.73 -5.90 6.92
C LEU A 111 6.66 -6.97 7.01
N ARG A 112 5.58 -6.80 6.26
CA ARG A 112 4.52 -7.79 6.07
C ARG A 112 4.08 -7.83 4.62
N PHE A 113 3.81 -9.02 4.08
CA PHE A 113 3.29 -9.20 2.72
C PHE A 113 1.81 -9.56 2.76
N LEU A 114 1.01 -8.91 1.90
CA LEU A 114 -0.44 -9.09 1.80
C LEU A 114 -0.79 -9.57 0.39
N GLY A 115 -1.59 -10.63 0.28
CA GLY A 115 -2.06 -11.18 -0.99
C GLY A 115 -2.01 -12.71 -1.03
N ASP A 116 -2.38 -13.29 -2.17
CA ASP A 116 -2.24 -14.72 -2.39
C ASP A 116 -0.79 -15.08 -2.76
N LEU A 117 -0.01 -15.41 -1.75
CA LEU A 117 1.41 -15.75 -1.88
C LEU A 117 1.63 -17.17 -2.43
N SER A 118 0.58 -17.98 -2.60
CA SER A 118 0.70 -19.32 -3.19
C SER A 118 1.05 -19.30 -4.69
N ALA A 119 0.76 -18.19 -5.37
CA ALA A 119 1.01 -18.02 -6.80
C ALA A 119 2.43 -17.54 -7.15
N ILE A 120 3.24 -17.13 -6.17
CA ILE A 120 4.64 -16.76 -6.39
C ILE A 120 5.55 -17.99 -6.29
N SER A 121 6.80 -17.87 -6.77
CA SER A 121 7.73 -19.01 -6.76
C SER A 121 8.03 -19.50 -5.34
N PRO A 122 8.31 -20.82 -5.14
CA PRO A 122 8.66 -21.36 -3.83
C PRO A 122 9.84 -20.63 -3.16
N GLU A 123 10.79 -20.15 -3.97
CA GLU A 123 11.92 -19.38 -3.47
C GLU A 123 11.49 -18.05 -2.85
N LEU A 124 10.58 -17.32 -3.51
CA LEU A 124 10.01 -16.07 -2.97
C LEU A 124 9.12 -16.33 -1.76
N GLN A 125 8.35 -17.44 -1.74
CA GLN A 125 7.56 -17.83 -0.57
C GLN A 125 8.48 -18.04 0.66
N ALA A 126 9.57 -18.77 0.50
CA ALA A 126 10.54 -18.99 1.58
C ALA A 126 11.17 -17.67 2.09
N LEU A 127 11.41 -16.71 1.19
CA LEU A 127 11.90 -15.37 1.60
C LEU A 127 10.83 -14.58 2.36
N VAL A 128 9.55 -14.67 1.94
CA VAL A 128 8.43 -14.06 2.67
C VAL A 128 8.33 -14.63 4.08
N ASP A 129 8.37 -15.96 4.22
CA ASP A 129 8.29 -16.63 5.51
C ASP A 129 9.42 -16.20 6.43
N ARG A 130 10.66 -16.20 5.91
CA ARG A 130 11.83 -15.71 6.66
C ARG A 130 11.70 -14.24 7.06
N THR A 131 11.21 -13.38 6.15
CA THR A 131 10.99 -11.97 6.44
C THR A 131 9.94 -11.80 7.54
N ASN A 132 8.83 -12.55 7.48
CA ASN A 132 7.78 -12.52 8.50
C ASN A 132 8.29 -12.99 9.87
N GLU A 133 9.12 -14.04 9.90
CA GLU A 133 9.74 -14.55 11.13
C GLU A 133 10.58 -13.45 11.81
N ILE A 134 11.56 -12.88 11.11
CA ILE A 134 12.42 -11.81 11.63
C ILE A 134 11.57 -10.58 12.00
N SER A 135 10.64 -10.18 11.14
CA SER A 135 9.74 -9.05 11.36
C SER A 135 8.87 -9.19 12.60
N SER A 136 8.53 -10.41 13.02
CA SER A 136 7.63 -10.65 14.16
C SER A 136 8.15 -10.08 15.48
N HIS A 137 9.47 -9.93 15.60
CA HIS A 137 10.15 -9.39 16.80
C HIS A 137 10.36 -7.87 16.74
N ILE A 138 10.09 -7.24 15.60
CA ILE A 138 10.28 -5.79 15.43
C ILE A 138 8.98 -5.09 15.80
N HIS A 139 9.08 -4.09 16.68
CA HIS A 139 7.98 -3.23 17.11
C HIS A 139 8.13 -1.82 16.54
N GLY A 140 7.00 -1.13 16.37
CA GLY A 140 6.99 0.24 15.84
C GLY A 140 6.45 0.30 14.42
N PHE A 141 7.17 0.99 13.52
CA PHE A 141 6.72 1.21 12.14
C PHE A 141 6.61 -0.09 11.34
N GLN A 142 5.46 -0.29 10.69
CA GLN A 142 5.20 -1.46 9.85
C GLN A 142 4.94 -1.05 8.40
N ALA A 143 5.73 -1.59 7.47
CA ALA A 143 5.50 -1.49 6.04
C ALA A 143 4.85 -2.78 5.51
N ASN A 144 3.70 -2.64 4.85
CA ASN A 144 2.95 -3.73 4.24
C ASN A 144 3.11 -3.65 2.72
N VAL A 145 3.46 -4.76 2.10
CA VAL A 145 3.68 -4.85 0.65
C VAL A 145 2.60 -5.76 0.05
N CYS A 146 1.67 -5.17 -0.69
CA CYS A 146 0.65 -5.94 -1.42
C CYS A 146 1.29 -6.61 -2.64
N LEU A 147 1.42 -7.95 -2.57
CA LEU A 147 2.05 -8.80 -3.56
C LEU A 147 1.05 -9.86 -4.05
N ASN A 148 0.87 -9.97 -5.34
CA ASN A 148 -0.19 -10.78 -5.94
C ASN A 148 -1.54 -10.53 -5.25
N TYR A 149 -1.83 -9.25 -5.06
CA TYR A 149 -2.97 -8.76 -4.30
C TYR A 149 -4.07 -8.24 -5.24
N GLY A 150 -5.33 -8.48 -4.88
CA GLY A 150 -6.50 -7.87 -5.47
C GLY A 150 -7.62 -7.81 -4.43
N GLY A 151 -8.24 -6.64 -4.21
CA GLY A 151 -9.24 -6.47 -3.15
C GLY A 151 -10.49 -7.34 -3.36
N ARG A 152 -10.88 -7.61 -4.61
CA ARG A 152 -11.98 -8.57 -4.88
C ARG A 152 -11.55 -10.00 -4.57
N ASP A 153 -10.31 -10.36 -4.87
CA ASP A 153 -9.75 -11.66 -4.55
C ASP A 153 -9.64 -11.84 -3.03
N GLU A 154 -9.15 -10.83 -2.31
CA GLU A 154 -9.08 -10.82 -0.85
C GLU A 154 -10.45 -11.04 -0.21
N ILE A 155 -11.50 -10.33 -0.68
CA ILE A 155 -12.87 -10.49 -0.19
C ILE A 155 -13.37 -11.92 -0.43
N LEU A 156 -13.14 -12.48 -1.61
CA LEU A 156 -13.50 -13.88 -1.93
C LEU A 156 -12.70 -14.88 -1.08
N HIS A 157 -11.42 -14.60 -0.83
CA HIS A 157 -10.58 -15.41 0.06
C HIS A 157 -11.14 -15.42 1.48
N ALA A 158 -11.46 -14.26 2.04
CA ALA A 158 -12.03 -14.11 3.36
C ALA A 158 -13.39 -14.85 3.49
N ALA A 159 -14.28 -14.66 2.50
CA ALA A 159 -15.57 -15.33 2.46
C ALA A 159 -15.45 -16.87 2.41
N ARG A 160 -14.49 -17.39 1.61
CA ARG A 160 -14.24 -18.84 1.55
C ARG A 160 -13.69 -19.40 2.85
N ARG A 161 -12.80 -18.67 3.53
CA ARG A 161 -12.27 -19.07 4.83
C ARG A 161 -13.39 -19.12 5.88
N PHE A 162 -14.18 -18.06 5.97
CA PHE A 162 -15.33 -18.01 6.88
C PHE A 162 -16.34 -19.15 6.61
N ALA A 163 -16.66 -19.40 5.33
CA ALA A 163 -17.57 -20.51 4.97
C ALA A 163 -17.02 -21.88 5.38
N ARG A 164 -15.70 -22.10 5.36
CA ARG A 164 -15.07 -23.33 5.86
C ARG A 164 -15.20 -23.44 7.37
N ASP A 165 -14.91 -22.36 8.10
CA ASP A 165 -15.04 -22.34 9.55
C ASP A 165 -16.50 -22.62 10.00
N CYS A 166 -17.50 -22.13 9.23
CA CYS A 166 -18.91 -22.48 9.44
C CYS A 166 -19.18 -23.98 9.18
N ALA A 167 -18.64 -24.52 8.09
CA ALA A 167 -18.81 -25.94 7.77
C ALA A 167 -18.15 -26.88 8.80
N ASP A 168 -17.04 -26.44 9.37
CA ASP A 168 -16.29 -27.16 10.41
C ASP A 168 -16.85 -26.92 11.83
N GLY A 169 -17.91 -26.10 11.98
CA GLY A 169 -18.54 -25.76 13.25
C GLY A 169 -17.73 -24.83 14.16
N ALA A 170 -16.70 -24.18 13.59
CA ALA A 170 -15.86 -23.22 14.30
C ALA A 170 -16.45 -21.80 14.33
N ALA A 171 -17.43 -21.50 13.46
CA ALA A 171 -18.16 -20.24 13.38
C ALA A 171 -19.62 -20.48 12.98
N ALA A 172 -20.50 -19.51 13.26
CA ALA A 172 -21.87 -19.50 12.76
C ALA A 172 -22.11 -18.29 11.84
N PRO A 173 -22.89 -18.43 10.74
CA PRO A 173 -23.14 -17.33 9.83
C PRO A 173 -23.74 -16.08 10.53
N GLU A 174 -24.53 -16.28 11.55
CA GLU A 174 -25.21 -15.24 12.33
C GLU A 174 -24.25 -14.40 13.20
N ASP A 175 -23.07 -14.94 13.51
CA ASP A 175 -22.05 -14.28 14.33
C ASP A 175 -21.11 -13.39 13.50
N LEU A 176 -21.24 -13.37 12.15
CA LEU A 176 -20.39 -12.58 11.29
C LEU A 176 -20.67 -11.08 11.42
N THR A 177 -19.70 -10.35 11.93
CA THR A 177 -19.67 -8.89 12.00
C THR A 177 -18.64 -8.33 11.01
N GLU A 178 -18.63 -7.01 10.78
CA GLU A 178 -17.60 -6.34 9.96
C GLU A 178 -16.19 -6.56 10.53
N GLU A 179 -16.04 -6.48 11.85
CA GLU A 179 -14.78 -6.77 12.56
C GLU A 179 -14.39 -8.25 12.41
N GLY A 180 -15.34 -9.17 12.61
CA GLY A 180 -15.15 -10.60 12.40
C GLY A 180 -14.71 -10.89 10.96
N PHE A 181 -15.35 -10.30 9.95
CA PHE A 181 -14.96 -10.47 8.56
C PHE A 181 -13.55 -9.93 8.27
N SER A 182 -13.20 -8.78 8.86
CA SER A 182 -11.87 -8.17 8.73
C SER A 182 -10.75 -9.09 9.25
N SER A 183 -11.05 -9.99 10.20
CA SER A 183 -10.07 -10.97 10.71
C SER A 183 -9.70 -12.06 9.69
N TYR A 184 -10.51 -12.25 8.65
CA TYR A 184 -10.27 -13.21 7.56
C TYR A 184 -9.50 -12.60 6.37
N LEU A 185 -9.37 -11.26 6.30
CA LEU A 185 -8.65 -10.57 5.24
C LEU A 185 -7.13 -10.79 5.34
N TYR A 186 -6.40 -10.56 4.25
CA TYR A 186 -4.93 -10.56 4.27
C TYR A 186 -4.37 -9.48 5.21
N SER A 187 -5.11 -8.38 5.37
CA SER A 187 -4.78 -7.25 6.26
C SER A 187 -5.16 -7.45 7.72
N ALA A 188 -5.64 -8.63 8.13
CA ALA A 188 -6.08 -8.90 9.49
C ALA A 188 -5.06 -8.39 10.55
N GLY A 189 -5.54 -7.62 11.54
CA GLY A 189 -4.72 -7.00 12.58
C GLY A 189 -3.99 -5.73 12.19
N ILE A 190 -4.16 -5.24 10.95
CA ILE A 190 -3.68 -3.93 10.51
C ILE A 190 -4.87 -2.97 10.52
N PRO A 191 -4.76 -1.76 11.11
CA PRO A 191 -5.84 -0.78 11.05
C PRO A 191 -6.11 -0.33 9.61
N ASP A 192 -7.33 0.07 9.30
CA ASP A 192 -7.68 0.62 8.00
C ASP A 192 -6.87 1.87 7.67
N PRO A 193 -6.51 2.13 6.39
CA PRO A 193 -5.78 3.31 6.02
C PRO A 193 -6.66 4.57 6.16
N GLU A 194 -6.13 5.60 6.79
CA GLU A 194 -6.80 6.89 6.89
C GLU A 194 -6.55 7.76 5.66
N LEU A 195 -5.42 7.57 4.98
CA LEU A 195 -5.05 8.28 3.75
C LEU A 195 -4.60 7.29 2.69
N ILE A 196 -5.25 7.34 1.52
CA ILE A 196 -4.83 6.61 0.31
C ILE A 196 -4.29 7.61 -0.70
N ILE A 197 -3.05 7.39 -1.13
CA ILE A 197 -2.39 8.20 -2.13
C ILE A 197 -2.27 7.41 -3.43
N ARG A 198 -2.60 8.03 -4.56
CA ARG A 198 -2.26 7.48 -5.87
C ARG A 198 -1.51 8.49 -6.70
N THR A 199 -0.34 8.09 -7.19
CA THR A 199 0.53 8.88 -8.06
C THR A 199 0.13 8.76 -9.52
N SER A 200 0.62 9.67 -10.38
CA SER A 200 0.56 9.63 -11.84
C SER A 200 -0.77 10.03 -12.50
N GLY A 201 -1.61 10.83 -11.81
CA GLY A 201 -2.80 11.44 -12.39
C GLY A 201 -4.00 10.51 -12.60
N GLU A 202 -3.97 9.29 -12.07
CA GLU A 202 -5.06 8.34 -12.19
C GLU A 202 -5.96 8.36 -10.94
N GLU A 203 -7.27 8.54 -11.11
CA GLU A 203 -8.24 8.70 -10.02
C GLU A 203 -9.11 7.43 -9.84
N ARG A 204 -8.49 6.29 -9.63
CA ARG A 204 -9.14 5.00 -9.36
C ARG A 204 -8.32 4.14 -8.44
N LEU A 205 -8.93 3.17 -7.74
CA LEU A 205 -8.26 2.28 -6.80
C LEU A 205 -7.62 1.05 -7.46
N SER A 206 -8.07 0.65 -8.62
CA SER A 206 -7.58 -0.54 -9.35
C SER A 206 -7.57 -1.81 -8.48
N GLY A 207 -8.58 -1.99 -7.62
CA GLY A 207 -8.67 -3.14 -6.74
C GLY A 207 -7.84 -3.07 -5.45
N PHE A 208 -7.21 -1.93 -5.15
CA PHE A 208 -6.41 -1.77 -3.94
C PHE A 208 -7.27 -1.53 -2.71
N LEU A 209 -7.12 -2.34 -1.66
CA LEU A 209 -7.71 -2.22 -0.32
C LEU A 209 -9.22 -1.88 -0.33
N LEU A 210 -10.02 -2.60 -1.15
CA LEU A 210 -11.44 -2.26 -1.38
C LEU A 210 -12.30 -2.31 -0.12
N TRP A 211 -12.04 -3.23 0.79
CA TRP A 211 -12.73 -3.32 2.08
C TRP A 211 -12.27 -2.21 3.01
N GLN A 212 -10.97 -2.06 3.14
CA GLN A 212 -10.33 -1.20 4.13
C GLN A 212 -10.46 0.29 3.82
N CYS A 213 -10.78 0.67 2.56
CA CYS A 213 -10.85 2.08 2.15
C CYS A 213 -12.19 2.78 2.45
N ALA A 214 -13.12 2.10 3.13
CA ALA A 214 -14.49 2.60 3.33
C ALA A 214 -14.57 4.01 3.92
N TYR A 215 -13.64 4.38 4.79
CA TYR A 215 -13.55 5.70 5.43
C TYR A 215 -12.22 6.41 5.19
N SER A 216 -11.46 5.97 4.19
CA SER A 216 -10.19 6.61 3.84
C SER A 216 -10.40 7.93 3.12
N GLU A 217 -9.51 8.90 3.38
CA GLU A 217 -9.35 10.08 2.55
C GLU A 217 -8.46 9.76 1.34
N PHE A 218 -8.80 10.31 0.18
CA PHE A 218 -8.04 10.07 -1.05
C PHE A 218 -7.24 11.31 -1.46
N TYR A 219 -6.00 11.09 -1.87
CA TYR A 219 -5.14 12.10 -2.46
C TYR A 219 -4.57 11.59 -3.80
N PHE A 220 -4.92 12.25 -4.89
CA PHE A 220 -4.43 11.96 -6.23
C PHE A 220 -3.47 13.06 -6.67
N CYS A 221 -2.32 12.68 -7.24
CA CYS A 221 -1.35 13.64 -7.76
C CYS A 221 -0.76 13.19 -9.11
N ASP A 222 -0.34 14.16 -9.92
CA ASP A 222 0.26 13.93 -11.24
C ASP A 222 1.70 13.42 -11.18
N THR A 223 2.36 13.56 -10.03
CA THR A 223 3.75 13.12 -9.84
C THR A 223 3.86 11.62 -10.13
N LEU A 224 4.78 11.22 -10.97
CA LEU A 224 5.08 9.81 -11.22
C LEU A 224 5.80 9.20 -10.01
N TRP A 225 5.50 7.95 -9.67
CA TRP A 225 6.04 7.33 -8.45
C TRP A 225 7.57 7.46 -8.27
N PRO A 226 8.44 7.26 -9.30
CA PRO A 226 9.88 7.44 -9.14
C PRO A 226 10.32 8.85 -8.73
N ASP A 227 9.50 9.87 -9.02
CA ASP A 227 9.78 11.26 -8.67
C ASP A 227 9.00 11.72 -7.40
N PHE A 228 8.25 10.81 -6.75
CA PHE A 228 7.50 11.09 -5.53
C PHE A 228 8.45 11.12 -4.32
N ASP A 229 8.70 12.31 -3.78
CA ASP A 229 9.62 12.54 -2.68
C ASP A 229 8.90 12.86 -1.35
N SER A 230 9.68 13.16 -0.31
CA SER A 230 9.15 13.55 1.01
C SER A 230 8.28 14.81 0.95
N ARG A 231 8.57 15.76 0.06
CA ARG A 231 7.76 16.99 -0.10
C ARG A 231 6.40 16.68 -0.70
N ALA A 232 6.36 15.76 -1.67
CA ALA A 232 5.09 15.30 -2.24
C ALA A 232 4.25 14.54 -1.21
N LEU A 233 4.88 13.76 -0.32
CA LEU A 233 4.20 13.11 0.79
C LEU A 233 3.68 14.14 1.81
N ASP A 234 4.47 15.17 2.16
CA ASP A 234 4.03 16.25 3.05
C ASP A 234 2.79 16.95 2.49
N GLN A 235 2.75 17.24 1.19
CA GLN A 235 1.57 17.83 0.54
C GLN A 235 0.33 16.95 0.69
N ALA A 236 0.47 15.64 0.55
CA ALA A 236 -0.63 14.70 0.74
C ALA A 236 -1.11 14.68 2.20
N ILE A 237 -0.20 14.69 3.17
CA ILE A 237 -0.52 14.73 4.59
C ILE A 237 -1.18 16.07 4.97
N ILE A 238 -0.68 17.20 4.48
CA ILE A 238 -1.28 18.53 4.73
C ILE A 238 -2.70 18.59 4.13
N ALA A 239 -2.90 18.05 2.91
CA ALA A 239 -4.22 17.96 2.32
C ALA A 239 -5.18 17.10 3.17
N TYR A 240 -4.70 15.98 3.72
CA TYR A 240 -5.45 15.17 4.67
C TYR A 240 -5.81 15.96 5.94
N GLN A 241 -4.84 16.67 6.54
CA GLN A 241 -5.02 17.44 7.76
C GLN A 241 -5.97 18.64 7.61
N SER A 242 -6.15 19.13 6.38
CA SER A 242 -7.08 20.22 6.08
C SER A 242 -8.55 19.78 6.01
N ARG A 243 -8.82 18.47 6.03
CA ARG A 243 -10.19 17.92 5.91
C ARG A 243 -10.82 17.66 7.27
N ASP A 244 -12.14 17.95 7.36
CA ASP A 244 -12.97 17.58 8.51
C ASP A 244 -13.56 16.19 8.31
N ARG A 245 -13.06 15.19 9.02
CA ARG A 245 -13.56 13.80 8.97
C ARG A 245 -14.83 13.67 9.80
N ARG A 246 -15.97 13.36 9.17
CA ARG A 246 -17.29 13.38 9.84
C ARG A 246 -17.85 12.00 10.18
N PHE A 247 -17.29 10.90 9.79
CA PHE A 247 -17.73 9.52 10.08
C PHE A 247 -19.27 9.33 10.21
N GLY A 248 -20.05 9.99 9.34
CA GLY A 248 -21.53 9.95 9.36
C GLY A 248 -22.20 10.76 10.47
N GLY A 249 -21.48 11.44 11.36
CA GLY A 249 -22.04 12.30 12.40
C GLY A 249 -22.37 13.70 11.87
N VAL A 250 -23.53 14.26 12.31
CA VAL A 250 -23.89 15.67 12.10
C VAL A 250 -23.38 16.46 13.32
N LYS A 251 -22.58 17.51 13.07
CA LYS A 251 -22.28 18.52 14.09
C LYS A 251 -23.35 19.57 14.12
#